data_8540c043cd2e7f771fc0e05dc4e02b2c
#
_entry.id   8540c043cd2e7f771fc0e05dc4e02b2c
#
_cell.length_a   1.000
_cell.length_b   1.000
_cell.length_c   1.000
_cell.angle_alpha   90.00
_cell.angle_beta   90.00
_cell.angle_gamma   90.00
#
_symmetry.space_group_name_H-M   'P 1'
#
loop_
_entity.id
_entity.type
_entity.pdbx_description
1 polymer ?
#
loop_
_entity_poly.entity_id
_entity_poly.type
_entity_poly.pdbx_seq_one_letter_code
_entity_poly.pdbx_strand_id
1 'polypeptide(L)'
;MSEWILGIIGGSGLYNIEGLENKEWISIDSPWGSPSDSILFAEINGIKLRFLPRHGRGHNLTPSDINYRANIDVLKRAGCTDLLSLSAVGSLREDYRPGDFVVIDQFIDRTFKREKTFFGKGLVAHVSLANPVCNRLAELVFKAAHSTGVKVHNRGTY
;
A
#
# COMPACT_ATOMS: atom_id res chain seq x y z
N MET A 1 -11.51 21.85 -2.14
CA MET A 1 -11.40 20.37 -2.25
C MET A 1 -9.98 20.01 -1.84
N SER A 2 -9.80 19.03 -0.97
CA SER A 2 -8.45 18.55 -0.64
C SER A 2 -7.81 17.96 -1.90
N GLU A 3 -6.55 18.28 -2.12
CA GLU A 3 -5.77 17.73 -3.22
C GLU A 3 -5.69 16.20 -3.11
N TRP A 4 -5.81 15.46 -4.22
CA TRP A 4 -5.70 14.03 -4.22
C TRP A 4 -4.22 13.61 -4.24
N ILE A 5 -3.79 12.86 -3.24
CA ILE A 5 -2.42 12.36 -3.10
C ILE A 5 -2.48 10.84 -2.90
N LEU A 6 -1.88 10.09 -3.83
CA LEU A 6 -1.87 8.64 -3.77
C LEU A 6 -0.59 8.13 -3.08
N GLY A 7 -0.78 7.48 -1.93
CA GLY A 7 0.26 6.69 -1.28
C GLY A 7 0.38 5.31 -1.91
N ILE A 8 1.61 4.84 -2.14
CA ILE A 8 1.89 3.52 -2.71
C ILE A 8 2.86 2.80 -1.79
N ILE A 9 2.46 1.65 -1.26
CA ILE A 9 3.33 0.73 -0.51
C ILE A 9 3.61 -0.49 -1.37
N GLY A 10 4.87 -0.82 -1.59
CA GLY A 10 5.21 -2.01 -2.35
C GLY A 10 6.67 -2.41 -2.27
N GLY A 11 7.02 -3.42 -3.05
CA GLY A 11 8.40 -3.90 -3.15
C GLY A 11 9.30 -3.01 -4.00
N SER A 12 10.56 -3.44 -4.18
CA SER A 12 11.54 -2.77 -5.04
C SER A 12 11.06 -2.73 -6.49
N GLY A 13 11.32 -1.61 -7.17
CA GLY A 13 10.94 -1.40 -8.57
C GLY A 13 9.77 -0.46 -8.78
N LEU A 14 8.86 -0.31 -7.81
CA LEU A 14 7.69 0.57 -7.95
C LEU A 14 8.05 2.07 -7.94
N TYR A 15 9.20 2.44 -7.43
CA TYR A 15 9.68 3.83 -7.38
C TYR A 15 10.63 4.19 -8.52
N ASN A 16 10.84 3.26 -9.48
CA ASN A 16 11.64 3.47 -10.69
C ASN A 16 10.78 3.51 -11.98
N ILE A 17 9.52 3.91 -11.85
CA ILE A 17 8.61 4.04 -12.98
C ILE A 17 9.09 5.20 -13.86
N GLU A 18 9.07 5.01 -15.17
CA GLU A 18 9.36 6.06 -16.14
C GLU A 18 8.31 7.19 -16.05
N GLY A 19 8.74 8.40 -16.32
CA GLY A 19 7.86 9.59 -16.29
C GLY A 19 7.61 10.16 -14.90
N LEU A 20 8.26 9.65 -13.84
CA LEU A 20 8.20 10.30 -12.53
C LEU A 20 9.03 11.59 -12.52
N GLU A 21 8.37 12.69 -12.18
CA GLU A 21 8.93 14.03 -12.04
C GLU A 21 9.05 14.43 -10.56
N ASN A 22 9.80 15.49 -10.28
CA ASN A 22 9.93 16.13 -8.94
C ASN A 22 10.29 15.12 -7.83
N LYS A 23 11.20 14.19 -8.11
CA LYS A 23 11.58 13.11 -7.19
C LYS A 23 12.40 13.62 -6.01
N GLU A 24 11.91 13.41 -4.79
CA GLU A 24 12.61 13.75 -3.56
C GLU A 24 12.34 12.69 -2.47
N TRP A 25 13.41 12.24 -1.80
CA TRP A 25 13.29 11.33 -0.66
C TRP A 25 13.18 12.14 0.63
N ILE A 26 12.06 12.02 1.32
CA ILE A 26 11.75 12.75 2.54
C ILE A 26 11.57 11.78 3.71
N SER A 27 12.33 12.00 4.79
CA SER A 27 12.16 11.29 6.05
C SER A 27 11.07 11.96 6.88
N ILE A 28 10.15 11.19 7.39
CA ILE A 28 9.07 11.66 8.26
C ILE A 28 9.10 10.83 9.54
N ASP A 29 9.11 11.51 10.67
CA ASP A 29 9.09 10.87 11.98
C ASP A 29 7.67 10.42 12.34
N SER A 30 7.60 9.27 13.03
CA SER A 30 6.36 8.70 13.55
C SER A 30 6.48 8.40 15.05
N PRO A 31 5.46 8.70 15.86
CA PRO A 31 5.43 8.31 17.27
C PRO A 31 5.33 6.79 17.47
N TRP A 32 5.10 6.04 16.39
CA TRP A 32 5.04 4.58 16.39
C TRP A 32 6.40 3.91 16.15
N GLY A 33 7.47 4.69 16.07
CA GLY A 33 8.82 4.23 15.76
C GLY A 33 9.20 4.47 14.31
N SER A 34 10.30 3.84 13.86
CA SER A 34 10.83 4.05 12.52
C SER A 34 9.95 3.36 11.46
N PRO A 35 9.61 4.06 10.36
CA PRO A 35 9.04 3.44 9.17
C PRO A 35 10.09 2.57 8.46
N SER A 36 9.65 1.82 7.45
CA SER A 36 10.55 0.95 6.67
C SER A 36 11.62 1.71 5.89
N ASP A 37 11.32 2.94 5.47
CA ASP A 37 12.26 3.84 4.76
C ASP A 37 11.71 5.27 4.74
N SER A 38 12.47 6.20 4.18
CA SER A 38 11.97 7.49 3.73
C SER A 38 10.91 7.31 2.64
N ILE A 39 10.07 8.30 2.46
CA ILE A 39 9.04 8.32 1.41
C ILE A 39 9.61 9.02 0.18
N LEU A 40 9.49 8.42 -0.99
CA LEU A 40 9.73 9.11 -2.26
C LEU A 40 8.50 9.95 -2.62
N PHE A 41 8.66 11.24 -2.60
CA PHE A 41 7.72 12.19 -3.17
C PHE A 41 7.98 12.27 -4.67
N ALA A 42 6.96 12.17 -5.47
CA ALA A 42 7.06 12.24 -6.92
C ALA A 42 5.73 12.70 -7.51
N GLU A 43 5.76 13.01 -8.81
CA GLU A 43 4.60 13.42 -9.58
C GLU A 43 4.59 12.70 -10.92
N ILE A 44 3.40 12.38 -11.43
CA ILE A 44 3.22 11.89 -12.79
C ILE A 44 1.92 12.48 -13.36
N ASN A 45 2.00 13.13 -14.51
CA ASN A 45 0.85 13.78 -15.16
C ASN A 45 0.03 14.67 -14.20
N GLY A 46 0.70 15.41 -13.31
CA GLY A 46 0.07 16.28 -12.32
C GLY A 46 -0.53 15.56 -11.12
N ILE A 47 -0.39 14.24 -11.01
CA ILE A 47 -0.85 13.46 -9.85
C ILE A 47 0.31 13.30 -8.87
N LYS A 48 0.10 13.73 -7.63
CA LYS A 48 1.08 13.59 -6.56
C LYS A 48 1.11 12.16 -6.01
N LEU A 49 2.30 11.60 -5.97
CA LEU A 49 2.57 10.23 -5.51
C LEU A 49 3.50 10.22 -4.31
N ARG A 50 3.30 9.25 -3.42
CA ARG A 50 4.14 9.00 -2.24
C ARG A 50 4.46 7.52 -2.18
N PHE A 51 5.68 7.14 -2.53
CA PHE A 51 6.10 5.74 -2.52
C PHE A 51 6.83 5.41 -1.22
N LEU A 52 6.42 4.34 -0.55
CA LEU A 52 7.11 3.77 0.60
C LEU A 52 7.58 2.35 0.29
N PRO A 53 8.91 2.11 0.23
CA PRO A 53 9.46 0.77 0.09
C PRO A 53 9.14 -0.07 1.32
N ARG A 54 8.27 -1.09 1.18
CA ARG A 54 7.78 -1.89 2.32
C ARG A 54 8.90 -2.57 3.09
N HIS A 55 9.93 -3.08 2.40
CA HIS A 55 11.08 -3.77 2.99
C HIS A 55 12.34 -2.89 3.13
N GLY A 56 12.20 -1.57 2.91
CA GLY A 56 13.33 -0.65 2.76
C GLY A 56 14.02 -0.79 1.39
N ARG A 57 14.74 0.23 0.96
CA ARG A 57 15.45 0.24 -0.34
C ARG A 57 16.52 -0.82 -0.46
N GLY A 58 17.10 -1.29 0.58
CA GLY A 58 18.07 -2.40 0.58
C GLY A 58 17.42 -3.78 0.75
N HIS A 59 16.08 -3.87 0.80
CA HIS A 59 15.35 -5.12 1.10
C HIS A 59 15.84 -5.81 2.37
N ASN A 60 16.09 -5.02 3.41
CA ASN A 60 16.74 -5.44 4.65
C ASN A 60 15.77 -5.72 5.82
N LEU A 61 14.48 -5.51 5.63
CA LEU A 61 13.44 -5.81 6.62
C LEU A 61 12.68 -7.08 6.23
N THR A 62 12.61 -8.04 7.15
CA THR A 62 11.71 -9.18 6.97
C THR A 62 10.24 -8.75 7.13
N PRO A 63 9.26 -9.52 6.65
CA PRO A 63 7.84 -9.19 6.84
C PRO A 63 7.42 -9.01 8.30
N SER A 64 8.12 -9.64 9.25
CA SER A 64 7.83 -9.53 10.68
C SER A 64 8.51 -8.33 11.35
N ASP A 65 9.56 -7.78 10.73
CA ASP A 65 10.29 -6.62 11.24
C ASP A 65 9.71 -5.29 10.76
N ILE A 66 8.82 -5.32 9.77
CA ILE A 66 8.16 -4.13 9.24
C ILE A 66 7.29 -3.49 10.33
N ASN A 67 7.51 -2.22 10.60
CA ASN A 67 6.65 -1.42 11.45
C ASN A 67 5.45 -0.87 10.65
N TYR A 68 4.40 -1.67 10.55
CA TYR A 68 3.22 -1.33 9.76
C TYR A 68 2.51 -0.06 10.26
N ARG A 69 2.49 0.17 11.58
CA ARG A 69 1.88 1.39 12.16
C ARG A 69 2.64 2.64 11.76
N ALA A 70 3.97 2.61 11.89
CA ALA A 70 4.79 3.74 11.46
C ALA A 70 4.64 4.00 9.95
N ASN A 71 4.60 2.96 9.12
CA ASN A 71 4.43 3.09 7.67
C ASN A 71 3.12 3.79 7.29
N ILE A 72 2.01 3.41 7.92
CA ILE A 72 0.71 4.06 7.69
C ILE A 72 0.69 5.49 8.22
N ASP A 73 1.25 5.71 9.41
CA ASP A 73 1.30 7.06 10.02
C ASP A 73 2.10 8.04 9.17
N VAL A 74 3.31 7.67 8.70
CA VAL A 74 4.12 8.58 7.89
C VAL A 74 3.47 8.88 6.53
N LEU A 75 2.78 7.94 5.91
CA LEU A 75 2.00 8.20 4.69
C LEU A 75 0.84 9.16 4.94
N LYS A 76 0.16 9.00 6.08
CA LYS A 76 -0.88 9.95 6.49
C LYS A 76 -0.31 11.36 6.71
N ARG A 77 0.85 11.46 7.38
CA ARG A 77 1.58 12.73 7.59
C ARG A 77 2.10 13.33 6.28
N ALA A 78 2.46 12.50 5.30
CA ALA A 78 2.82 12.92 3.95
C ALA A 78 1.65 13.44 3.11
N GLY A 79 0.43 13.50 3.70
CA GLY A 79 -0.78 14.03 3.09
C GLY A 79 -1.55 13.05 2.21
N CYS A 80 -1.20 11.75 2.22
CA CYS A 80 -1.93 10.76 1.41
C CYS A 80 -3.41 10.73 1.75
N THR A 81 -4.24 10.82 0.71
CA THR A 81 -5.71 10.71 0.80
C THR A 81 -6.18 9.29 0.51
N ASP A 82 -5.44 8.58 -0.31
CA ASP A 82 -5.68 7.20 -0.70
C ASP A 82 -4.40 6.39 -0.59
N LEU A 83 -4.52 5.08 -0.36
CA LEU A 83 -3.38 4.18 -0.22
C LEU A 83 -3.58 2.95 -1.11
N LEU A 84 -2.60 2.68 -1.97
CA LEU A 84 -2.49 1.48 -2.79
C LEU A 84 -1.35 0.60 -2.27
N SER A 85 -1.67 -0.63 -1.89
CA SER A 85 -0.66 -1.62 -1.51
C SER A 85 -0.51 -2.66 -2.62
N LEU A 86 0.74 -2.89 -3.05
CA LEU A 86 1.08 -3.82 -4.12
C LEU A 86 1.99 -4.93 -3.58
N SER A 87 1.64 -6.18 -3.87
CA SER A 87 2.40 -7.35 -3.43
C SER A 87 2.28 -8.48 -4.44
N ALA A 88 3.41 -9.17 -4.68
CA ALA A 88 3.38 -10.45 -5.37
C ALA A 88 2.92 -11.54 -4.41
N VAL A 89 2.09 -12.47 -4.89
CA VAL A 89 1.50 -13.54 -4.08
C VAL A 89 1.45 -14.85 -4.85
N GLY A 90 1.38 -15.97 -4.15
CA GLY A 90 1.04 -17.25 -4.74
C GLY A 90 -0.48 -17.40 -4.83
N SER A 91 -0.99 -17.88 -5.96
CA SER A 91 -2.41 -18.18 -6.13
C SER A 91 -2.76 -19.54 -5.56
N LEU A 92 -3.88 -19.62 -4.83
CA LEU A 92 -4.53 -20.86 -4.41
C LEU A 92 -5.68 -21.24 -5.35
N ARG A 93 -5.82 -20.55 -6.49
CA ARG A 93 -6.85 -20.80 -7.49
C ARG A 93 -6.20 -21.10 -8.83
N GLU A 94 -6.69 -22.10 -9.55
CA GLU A 94 -6.18 -22.49 -10.87
C GLU A 94 -6.53 -21.48 -11.98
N ASP A 95 -7.63 -20.74 -11.82
CA ASP A 95 -8.09 -19.72 -12.77
C ASP A 95 -7.41 -18.36 -12.59
N TYR A 96 -6.60 -18.17 -11.53
CA TYR A 96 -5.73 -17.00 -11.30
C TYR A 96 -4.30 -17.39 -11.60
N ARG A 97 -3.81 -17.03 -12.78
CA ARG A 97 -2.53 -17.50 -13.31
C ARG A 97 -1.38 -16.57 -12.94
N PRO A 98 -0.12 -17.05 -12.93
CA PRO A 98 1.03 -16.17 -12.83
C PRO A 98 0.99 -15.06 -13.89
N GLY A 99 1.19 -13.81 -13.44
CA GLY A 99 1.08 -12.62 -14.29
C GLY A 99 -0.29 -11.95 -14.29
N ASP A 100 -1.33 -12.61 -13.78
CA ASP A 100 -2.62 -11.96 -13.57
C ASP A 100 -2.55 -10.96 -12.41
N PHE A 101 -3.34 -9.90 -12.51
CA PHE A 101 -3.58 -8.97 -11.39
C PHE A 101 -4.89 -9.30 -10.69
N VAL A 102 -4.92 -9.10 -9.38
CA VAL A 102 -6.13 -9.28 -8.56
C VAL A 102 -6.36 -8.03 -7.73
N VAL A 103 -7.49 -7.38 -7.95
CA VAL A 103 -7.97 -6.31 -7.06
C VAL A 103 -8.76 -6.97 -5.96
N ILE A 104 -8.15 -7.08 -4.77
CA ILE A 104 -8.78 -7.81 -3.66
C ILE A 104 -9.99 -7.06 -3.10
N ASP A 105 -10.96 -7.78 -2.57
CA ASP A 105 -12.13 -7.24 -1.86
C ASP A 105 -12.18 -7.68 -0.39
N GLN A 106 -11.38 -8.67 -0.03
CA GLN A 106 -11.30 -9.18 1.34
C GLN A 106 -9.91 -9.73 1.66
N PHE A 107 -9.59 -9.88 2.93
CA PHE A 107 -8.41 -10.60 3.38
C PHE A 107 -8.65 -11.37 4.70
N ILE A 108 -7.85 -12.42 4.91
CA ILE A 108 -7.84 -13.23 6.12
C ILE A 108 -6.47 -13.06 6.79
N ASP A 109 -6.43 -12.28 7.86
CA ASP A 109 -5.17 -12.06 8.59
C ASP A 109 -4.86 -13.23 9.54
N ARG A 110 -3.88 -14.05 9.15
CA ARG A 110 -3.32 -15.13 9.98
C ARG A 110 -1.96 -14.78 10.58
N THR A 111 -1.53 -13.53 10.49
CA THR A 111 -0.25 -13.12 11.08
C THR A 111 -0.35 -13.07 12.61
N PHE A 112 0.74 -13.37 13.34
CA PHE A 112 0.73 -13.45 14.80
C PHE A 112 1.87 -12.67 15.48
N LYS A 113 2.94 -12.34 14.77
CA LYS A 113 4.10 -11.59 15.31
C LYS A 113 4.08 -10.10 14.98
N ARG A 114 2.92 -9.53 14.64
CA ARG A 114 2.81 -8.16 14.17
C ARG A 114 1.91 -7.34 15.07
N GLU A 115 2.29 -6.10 15.31
CA GLU A 115 1.41 -5.11 15.93
C GLU A 115 0.31 -4.72 14.93
N LYS A 116 -0.95 -5.05 15.27
CA LYS A 116 -2.08 -4.97 14.34
C LYS A 116 -3.01 -3.79 14.59
N THR A 117 -2.76 -2.98 15.61
CA THR A 117 -3.69 -1.94 16.03
C THR A 117 -2.96 -0.67 16.47
N PHE A 118 -3.57 0.46 16.21
CA PHE A 118 -3.19 1.76 16.78
C PHE A 118 -3.80 1.99 18.17
N PHE A 119 -4.70 1.12 18.61
CA PHE A 119 -5.42 1.25 19.86
C PHE A 119 -4.84 0.33 20.94
N GLY A 120 -5.06 0.68 22.20
CA GLY A 120 -4.54 -0.09 23.34
C GLY A 120 -5.04 0.45 24.68
N LYS A 121 -4.19 0.38 25.71
CA LYS A 121 -4.54 0.94 27.03
C LYS A 121 -4.85 2.45 26.90
N GLY A 122 -5.99 2.88 27.44
CA GLY A 122 -6.45 4.26 27.41
C GLY A 122 -7.41 4.60 26.26
N LEU A 123 -7.32 3.91 25.14
CA LEU A 123 -8.24 4.08 24.01
C LEU A 123 -8.47 2.75 23.31
N VAL A 124 -9.67 2.20 23.42
CA VAL A 124 -10.07 0.96 22.75
C VAL A 124 -11.04 1.30 21.62
N ALA A 125 -10.82 0.72 20.44
CA ALA A 125 -11.75 0.83 19.32
C ALA A 125 -11.94 -0.52 18.64
N HIS A 126 -13.13 -0.73 18.11
CA HIS A 126 -13.50 -1.88 17.29
C HIS A 126 -13.76 -1.41 15.87
N VAL A 127 -12.95 -1.89 14.93
CA VAL A 127 -13.08 -1.56 13.51
C VAL A 127 -13.65 -2.75 12.77
N SER A 128 -14.73 -2.52 12.01
CA SER A 128 -15.33 -3.57 11.20
C SER A 128 -14.43 -3.93 10.01
N LEU A 129 -14.20 -5.23 9.80
CA LEU A 129 -13.54 -5.79 8.63
C LEU A 129 -14.51 -6.38 7.60
N ALA A 130 -15.79 -6.04 7.68
CA ALA A 130 -16.77 -6.52 6.71
C ALA A 130 -16.49 -6.00 5.28
N ASN A 131 -15.99 -4.77 5.18
CA ASN A 131 -15.55 -4.17 3.91
C ASN A 131 -14.19 -3.49 4.13
N PRO A 132 -13.10 -4.25 4.12
CA PRO A 132 -11.77 -3.72 4.48
C PRO A 132 -11.11 -2.92 3.37
N VAL A 133 -11.63 -3.00 2.15
CA VAL A 133 -11.07 -2.34 0.96
C VAL A 133 -11.98 -1.22 0.50
N CYS A 134 -11.40 -0.09 0.09
CA CYS A 134 -12.12 1.04 -0.45
C CYS A 134 -12.67 0.71 -1.84
N ASN A 135 -13.99 0.51 -1.97
CA ASN A 135 -14.65 0.15 -3.23
C ASN A 135 -14.38 1.18 -4.34
N ARG A 136 -14.39 2.48 -4.03
CA ARG A 136 -14.10 3.55 -5.00
C ARG A 136 -12.71 3.39 -5.62
N LEU A 137 -11.69 3.18 -4.78
CA LEU A 137 -10.31 3.01 -5.26
C LEU A 137 -10.14 1.68 -5.98
N ALA A 138 -10.77 0.60 -5.48
CA ALA A 138 -10.73 -0.72 -6.12
C ALA A 138 -11.28 -0.68 -7.55
N GLU A 139 -12.42 0.00 -7.77
CA GLU A 139 -12.98 0.18 -9.11
C GLU A 139 -12.08 0.98 -10.04
N LEU A 140 -11.46 2.05 -9.53
CA LEU A 140 -10.51 2.85 -10.31
C LEU A 140 -9.29 2.02 -10.73
N VAL A 141 -8.70 1.27 -9.79
CA VAL A 141 -7.55 0.39 -10.03
C VAL A 141 -7.90 -0.71 -11.02
N PHE A 142 -9.09 -1.33 -10.86
CA PHE A 142 -9.56 -2.36 -11.80
C PHE A 142 -9.69 -1.81 -13.22
N LYS A 143 -10.37 -0.67 -13.40
CA LYS A 143 -10.54 -0.03 -14.71
C LYS A 143 -9.21 0.36 -15.33
N ALA A 144 -8.31 0.95 -14.54
CA ALA A 144 -6.97 1.33 -15.00
C ALA A 144 -6.14 0.12 -15.44
N ALA A 145 -6.12 -0.95 -14.64
CA ALA A 145 -5.41 -2.17 -15.00
C ALA A 145 -6.02 -2.83 -16.26
N HIS A 146 -7.34 -2.92 -16.34
CA HIS A 146 -8.03 -3.49 -17.48
C HIS A 146 -7.74 -2.72 -18.79
N SER A 147 -7.64 -1.39 -18.73
CA SER A 147 -7.35 -0.55 -19.90
C SER A 147 -5.95 -0.75 -20.48
N THR A 148 -5.02 -1.32 -19.74
CA THR A 148 -3.67 -1.66 -20.21
C THR A 148 -3.62 -3.00 -20.98
N GLY A 149 -4.73 -3.73 -21.04
CA GLY A 149 -4.82 -5.03 -21.69
C GLY A 149 -4.31 -6.22 -20.85
N VAL A 150 -3.86 -5.98 -19.61
CA VAL A 150 -3.46 -7.06 -18.72
C VAL A 150 -4.68 -7.83 -18.19
N LYS A 151 -4.50 -9.11 -17.89
CA LYS A 151 -5.54 -9.90 -17.24
C LYS A 151 -5.69 -9.42 -15.80
N VAL A 152 -6.88 -8.96 -15.45
CA VAL A 152 -7.19 -8.50 -14.10
C VAL A 152 -8.50 -9.11 -13.59
N HIS A 153 -8.49 -9.56 -12.35
CA HIS A 153 -9.66 -10.03 -11.61
C HIS A 153 -10.09 -8.95 -10.62
N ASN A 154 -11.39 -8.67 -10.56
CA ASN A 154 -11.90 -7.56 -9.73
C ASN A 154 -12.34 -8.01 -8.32
N ARG A 155 -12.06 -9.24 -7.95
CA ARG A 155 -12.30 -9.79 -6.61
C ARG A 155 -11.28 -10.84 -6.27
N GLY A 156 -11.01 -10.97 -4.98
CA GLY A 156 -10.19 -12.05 -4.44
C GLY A 156 -9.93 -11.82 -2.96
N THR A 157 -9.84 -12.91 -2.21
CA THR A 157 -9.46 -12.86 -0.80
C THR A 157 -7.95 -13.08 -0.68
N TYR A 158 -7.25 -12.15 -0.03
CA TYR A 158 -5.82 -12.22 0.27
C TYR A 158 -5.59 -12.83 1.65
#